data_f59e5c2e96407ce98ba6e5e4d8daea78
#
_entry.id   f59e5c2e96407ce98ba6e5e4d8daea78
#
_cell.length_a   1.000
_cell.length_b   1.000
_cell.length_c   1.000
_cell.angle_alpha   90.00
_cell.angle_beta   90.00
_cell.angle_gamma   90.00
#
_symmetry.space_group_name_H-M   'P 1'
#
loop_
_entity.id
_entity.type
_entity.pdbx_description
1 polymer ?
#
loop_
_entity_poly.entity_id
_entity_poly.type
_entity_poly.pdbx_seq_one_letter_code
_entity_poly.pdbx_strand_id
1 'polypeptide(L)'
;MKILVMNSYSPFKGKTGFKRVIHATHYSIAGFKTAFINEAAFRQIVVINLILIPASFFLNVSRVEQAMMVAVCLLALIVELFNSAIEAVVDRISLERHELSKNAKDMGSAAQFVALAIIFFTWLLILVP
;
A
#
# COMPACT_ATOMS: atom_id res chain seq x y z
N MET A 1 8.40 21.67 42.53
CA MET A 1 8.22 21.85 41.07
C MET A 1 7.92 20.46 40.47
N LYS A 2 6.66 20.15 40.24
CA LYS A 2 6.28 18.89 39.56
C LYS A 2 6.61 19.04 38.07
N ILE A 3 7.64 18.34 37.63
CA ILE A 3 7.89 18.19 36.19
C ILE A 3 6.71 17.38 35.65
N LEU A 4 5.80 18.05 34.95
CA LEU A 4 4.79 17.40 34.10
C LEU A 4 5.55 16.65 32.99
N VAL A 5 5.77 15.37 33.19
CA VAL A 5 6.17 14.47 32.11
C VAL A 5 5.01 14.48 31.12
N MET A 6 5.12 15.34 30.12
CA MET A 6 4.17 15.33 29.00
C MET A 6 4.26 13.93 28.37
N ASN A 7 3.18 13.18 28.49
CA ASN A 7 3.04 11.87 27.88
C ASN A 7 3.16 12.08 26.37
N SER A 8 4.33 11.77 25.80
CA SER A 8 4.65 11.98 24.38
C SER A 8 3.88 11.04 23.43
N TYR A 9 3.03 10.18 23.99
CA TYR A 9 2.22 9.24 23.21
C TYR A 9 0.86 9.84 22.86
N SER A 10 0.48 9.67 21.58
CA SER A 10 -0.83 10.08 21.10
C SER A 10 -1.96 9.49 21.96
N PRO A 11 -2.97 10.29 22.37
CA PRO A 11 -4.15 9.79 23.06
C PRO A 11 -5.00 8.84 22.18
N PHE A 12 -4.73 8.81 20.87
CA PHE A 12 -5.38 7.92 19.91
C PHE A 12 -4.68 6.56 19.77
N LYS A 13 -3.67 6.28 20.61
CA LYS A 13 -2.98 4.99 20.59
C LYS A 13 -3.93 3.90 21.06
N GLY A 14 -4.16 2.90 20.18
CA GLY A 14 -5.20 1.88 20.34
C GLY A 14 -5.00 0.93 21.54
N LYS A 15 -6.00 0.09 21.75
CA LYS A 15 -6.06 -0.92 22.81
C LYS A 15 -4.96 -1.99 22.66
N THR A 16 -4.60 -2.67 23.75
CA THR A 16 -3.58 -3.71 23.77
C THR A 16 -4.19 -5.11 23.69
N GLY A 17 -3.38 -6.13 23.37
CA GLY A 17 -3.77 -7.53 23.36
C GLY A 17 -4.66 -7.94 22.18
N PHE A 18 -5.47 -8.99 22.37
CA PHE A 18 -6.32 -9.58 21.31
C PHE A 18 -7.34 -8.58 20.75
N LYS A 19 -7.88 -7.70 21.59
CA LYS A 19 -8.78 -6.61 21.16
C LYS A 19 -8.12 -5.68 20.14
N ARG A 20 -6.80 -5.45 20.26
CA ARG A 20 -6.03 -4.67 19.30
C ARG A 20 -6.04 -5.32 17.91
N VAL A 21 -5.91 -6.64 17.83
CA VAL A 21 -5.91 -7.38 16.55
C VAL A 21 -7.28 -7.24 15.87
N ILE A 22 -8.37 -7.39 16.62
CA ILE A 22 -9.72 -7.22 16.08
C ILE A 22 -9.94 -5.80 15.55
N HIS A 23 -9.54 -4.78 16.34
CA HIS A 23 -9.65 -3.39 15.89
C HIS A 23 -8.76 -3.10 14.67
N ALA A 24 -7.53 -3.65 14.62
CA ALA A 24 -6.65 -3.53 13.47
C ALA A 24 -7.29 -4.11 12.21
N THR A 25 -7.98 -5.25 12.30
CA THR A 25 -8.71 -5.85 11.19
C THR A 25 -9.82 -4.92 10.69
N HIS A 26 -10.61 -4.32 11.59
CA HIS A 26 -11.65 -3.36 11.21
C HIS A 26 -11.06 -2.12 10.51
N TYR A 27 -9.94 -1.59 11.03
CA TYR A 27 -9.24 -0.46 10.40
C TYR A 27 -8.68 -0.82 9.03
N SER A 28 -8.18 -2.04 8.85
CA SER A 28 -7.70 -2.51 7.55
C SER A 28 -8.84 -2.58 6.53
N ILE A 29 -9.98 -3.14 6.91
CA ILE A 29 -11.17 -3.19 6.04
C ILE A 29 -11.63 -1.77 5.68
N ALA A 30 -11.67 -0.85 6.66
CA ALA A 30 -12.02 0.54 6.42
C ALA A 30 -11.04 1.23 5.49
N GLY A 31 -9.73 0.98 5.65
CA GLY A 31 -8.66 1.49 4.78
C GLY A 31 -8.82 1.02 3.33
N PHE A 32 -9.02 -0.27 3.12
CA PHE A 32 -9.29 -0.83 1.78
C PHE A 32 -10.54 -0.22 1.14
N LYS A 33 -11.61 -0.09 1.90
CA LYS A 33 -12.86 0.53 1.42
C LYS A 33 -12.64 1.98 1.01
N THR A 34 -11.94 2.76 1.84
CA THR A 34 -11.64 4.17 1.58
C THR A 34 -10.78 4.32 0.31
N ALA A 35 -9.72 3.53 0.18
CA ALA A 35 -8.87 3.53 -1.00
C ALA A 35 -9.66 3.13 -2.26
N PHE A 36 -10.49 2.09 -2.19
CA PHE A 36 -11.28 1.63 -3.32
C PHE A 36 -12.31 2.67 -3.80
N ILE A 37 -12.95 3.38 -2.88
CA ILE A 37 -13.95 4.40 -3.21
C ILE A 37 -13.29 5.65 -3.80
N ASN A 38 -12.20 6.12 -3.19
CA ASN A 38 -11.66 7.44 -3.48
C ASN A 38 -10.52 7.43 -4.49
N GLU A 39 -9.78 6.31 -4.64
CA GLU A 39 -8.53 6.27 -5.40
C GLU A 39 -8.67 5.43 -6.69
N ALA A 40 -8.62 6.11 -7.84
CA ALA A 40 -8.69 5.44 -9.14
C ALA A 40 -7.49 4.51 -9.37
N ALA A 41 -6.29 4.94 -8.99
CA ALA A 41 -5.07 4.15 -9.12
C ALA A 41 -5.14 2.87 -8.28
N PHE A 42 -5.68 2.94 -7.06
CA PHE A 42 -5.89 1.75 -6.23
C PHE A 42 -6.81 0.73 -6.92
N ARG A 43 -7.93 1.18 -7.52
CA ARG A 43 -8.82 0.28 -8.28
C ARG A 43 -8.10 -0.38 -9.45
N GLN A 44 -7.22 0.33 -10.15
CA GLN A 44 -6.42 -0.22 -11.25
C GLN A 44 -5.47 -1.31 -10.76
N ILE A 45 -4.78 -1.10 -9.64
CA ILE A 45 -3.90 -2.11 -9.03
C ILE A 45 -4.69 -3.33 -8.57
N VAL A 46 -5.89 -3.15 -8.00
CA VAL A 46 -6.78 -4.26 -7.65
C VAL A 46 -7.15 -5.09 -8.89
N VAL A 47 -7.51 -4.44 -9.99
CA VAL A 47 -7.83 -5.14 -11.25
C VAL A 47 -6.62 -5.92 -11.77
N ILE A 48 -5.42 -5.33 -11.77
CA ILE A 48 -4.19 -6.02 -12.16
C ILE A 48 -3.98 -7.27 -11.29
N ASN A 49 -4.13 -7.16 -9.98
CA ASN A 49 -3.98 -8.27 -9.04
C ASN A 49 -5.04 -9.36 -9.27
N LEU A 50 -6.29 -8.99 -9.54
CA LEU A 50 -7.38 -9.93 -9.84
C LEU A 50 -7.18 -10.68 -11.16
N ILE A 51 -6.37 -10.18 -12.07
CA ILE A 51 -6.00 -10.84 -13.32
C ILE A 51 -4.73 -11.68 -13.13
N LEU A 52 -3.65 -11.07 -12.65
CA LEU A 52 -2.33 -11.70 -12.60
C LEU A 52 -2.25 -12.80 -11.54
N ILE A 53 -2.78 -12.58 -10.34
CA ILE A 53 -2.69 -13.58 -9.27
C ILE A 53 -3.39 -14.89 -9.68
N PRO A 54 -4.66 -14.90 -10.11
CA PRO A 54 -5.26 -16.13 -10.62
C PRO A 54 -4.51 -16.72 -11.83
N ALA A 55 -4.04 -15.89 -12.76
CA ALA A 55 -3.28 -16.35 -13.92
C ALA A 55 -2.04 -17.15 -13.53
N SER A 56 -1.33 -16.76 -12.47
CA SER A 56 -0.13 -17.47 -12.00
C SER A 56 -0.40 -18.94 -11.65
N PHE A 57 -1.62 -19.30 -11.26
CA PHE A 57 -1.99 -20.67 -10.90
C PHE A 57 -2.20 -21.59 -12.13
N PHE A 58 -2.35 -21.01 -13.30
CA PHE A 58 -2.51 -21.77 -14.56
C PHE A 58 -1.21 -21.86 -15.37
N LEU A 59 -0.12 -21.25 -14.90
CA LEU A 59 1.17 -21.27 -15.56
C LEU A 59 2.00 -22.47 -15.08
N ASN A 60 2.83 -23.01 -15.98
CA ASN A 60 3.75 -24.10 -15.65
C ASN A 60 5.05 -23.53 -15.06
N VAL A 61 4.97 -23.10 -13.81
CA VAL A 61 6.08 -22.52 -13.04
C VAL A 61 6.23 -23.26 -11.72
N SER A 62 7.40 -23.18 -11.10
CA SER A 62 7.65 -23.75 -9.79
C SER A 62 6.85 -23.03 -8.70
N ARG A 63 6.65 -23.69 -7.55
CA ARG A 63 5.98 -23.09 -6.39
C ARG A 63 6.66 -21.83 -5.90
N VAL A 64 7.98 -21.76 -5.97
CA VAL A 64 8.75 -20.58 -5.57
C VAL A 64 8.51 -19.44 -6.54
N GLU A 65 8.59 -19.71 -7.83
CA GLU A 65 8.27 -18.71 -8.86
C GLU A 65 6.84 -18.19 -8.73
N GLN A 66 5.88 -19.08 -8.53
CA GLN A 66 4.49 -18.70 -8.30
C GLN A 66 4.34 -17.79 -7.06
N ALA A 67 5.00 -18.15 -5.95
CA ALA A 67 4.98 -17.33 -4.73
C ALA A 67 5.59 -15.95 -4.98
N MET A 68 6.70 -15.85 -5.74
CA MET A 68 7.28 -14.56 -6.14
C MET A 68 6.32 -13.74 -7.01
N MET A 69 5.70 -14.37 -8.00
CA MET A 69 4.73 -13.71 -8.89
C MET A 69 3.56 -13.10 -8.12
N VAL A 70 3.04 -13.83 -7.12
CA VAL A 70 1.97 -13.32 -6.23
C VAL A 70 2.49 -12.22 -5.31
N ALA A 71 3.68 -12.40 -4.72
CA ALA A 71 4.26 -11.46 -3.77
C ALA A 71 4.48 -10.08 -4.39
N VAL A 72 5.00 -10.01 -5.62
CA VAL A 72 5.23 -8.71 -6.29
C VAL A 72 3.93 -8.00 -6.64
N CYS A 73 2.86 -8.73 -6.94
CA CYS A 73 1.53 -8.19 -7.16
C CYS A 73 0.96 -7.57 -5.87
N LEU A 74 1.08 -8.28 -4.75
CA LEU A 74 0.64 -7.76 -3.44
C LEU A 74 1.52 -6.59 -2.97
N LEU A 75 2.82 -6.60 -3.28
CA LEU A 75 3.71 -5.47 -3.00
C LEU A 75 3.23 -4.19 -3.68
N ALA A 76 2.84 -4.25 -4.95
CA ALA A 76 2.31 -3.08 -5.65
C ALA A 76 1.02 -2.55 -5.00
N LEU A 77 0.17 -3.43 -4.46
CA LEU A 77 -1.02 -3.04 -3.70
C LEU A 77 -0.65 -2.31 -2.40
N ILE A 78 0.36 -2.81 -1.68
CA ILE A 78 0.87 -2.18 -0.45
C ILE A 78 1.42 -0.78 -0.77
N VAL A 79 2.24 -0.67 -1.81
CA VAL A 79 2.84 0.62 -2.22
C VAL A 79 1.75 1.63 -2.57
N GLU A 80 0.71 1.21 -3.28
CA GLU A 80 -0.41 2.10 -3.63
C GLU A 80 -1.19 2.57 -2.41
N LEU A 81 -1.42 1.68 -1.43
CA LEU A 81 -2.05 2.09 -0.16
C LEU A 81 -1.22 3.15 0.57
N PHE A 82 0.11 3.00 0.59
CA PHE A 82 0.99 4.00 1.19
C PHE A 82 1.02 5.30 0.39
N ASN A 83 1.02 5.23 -0.93
CA ASN A 83 0.91 6.42 -1.77
C ASN A 83 -0.37 7.20 -1.48
N SER A 84 -1.51 6.52 -1.47
CA SER A 84 -2.81 7.11 -1.14
C SER A 84 -2.83 7.72 0.26
N ALA A 85 -2.20 7.07 1.24
CA ALA A 85 -2.10 7.60 2.60
C ALA A 85 -1.24 8.86 2.66
N ILE A 86 -0.12 8.91 1.93
CA ILE A 86 0.74 10.09 1.82
C ILE A 86 -0.04 11.25 1.20
N GLU A 87 -0.75 11.01 0.11
CA GLU A 87 -1.56 12.03 -0.55
C GLU A 87 -2.64 12.60 0.38
N ALA A 88 -3.34 11.72 1.12
CA ALA A 88 -4.35 12.14 2.08
C ALA A 88 -3.75 13.01 3.20
N VAL A 89 -2.55 12.69 3.71
CA VAL A 89 -1.86 13.49 4.72
C VAL A 89 -1.45 14.84 4.16
N VAL A 90 -0.87 14.87 2.97
CA VAL A 90 -0.43 16.12 2.30
C VAL A 90 -1.62 17.04 2.07
N ASP A 91 -2.73 16.52 1.54
CA ASP A 91 -3.95 17.29 1.27
C ASP A 91 -4.64 17.78 2.56
N ARG A 92 -4.52 17.02 3.64
CA ARG A 92 -5.02 17.42 4.97
C ARG A 92 -4.23 18.61 5.54
N ILE A 93 -2.91 18.69 5.27
CA ILE A 93 -2.08 19.79 5.76
C ILE A 93 -2.48 21.09 5.05
N SER A 94 -2.49 21.10 3.73
CA SER A 94 -2.93 22.25 2.93
C SER A 94 -3.20 21.84 1.48
N LEU A 95 -4.20 22.45 0.86
CA LEU A 95 -4.46 22.37 -0.59
C LEU A 95 -3.68 23.42 -1.39
N GLU A 96 -2.95 24.32 -0.73
CA GLU A 96 -2.09 25.28 -1.38
C GLU A 96 -0.90 24.60 -2.08
N ARG A 97 -0.48 25.16 -3.20
CA ARG A 97 0.70 24.66 -3.91
C ARG A 97 1.96 24.94 -3.10
N HIS A 98 2.64 23.88 -2.71
CA HIS A 98 3.90 23.94 -1.98
C HIS A 98 4.88 22.93 -2.57
N GLU A 99 6.14 23.32 -2.74
CA GLU A 99 7.17 22.48 -3.36
C GLU A 99 7.36 21.14 -2.63
N LEU A 100 7.42 21.15 -1.31
CA LEU A 100 7.58 19.94 -0.51
C LEU A 100 6.36 19.02 -0.61
N SER A 101 5.16 19.57 -0.70
CA SER A 101 3.93 18.79 -0.90
C SER A 101 3.95 18.10 -2.26
N LYS A 102 4.36 18.83 -3.31
CA LYS A 102 4.54 18.28 -4.64
C LYS A 102 5.59 17.15 -4.62
N ASN A 103 6.75 17.40 -4.04
CA ASN A 103 7.82 16.41 -3.97
C ASN A 103 7.39 15.14 -3.24
N ALA A 104 6.63 15.24 -2.15
CA ALA A 104 6.10 14.08 -1.43
C ALA A 104 5.17 13.23 -2.32
N LYS A 105 4.26 13.86 -3.05
CA LYS A 105 3.36 13.17 -3.99
C LYS A 105 4.13 12.55 -5.16
N ASP A 106 5.09 13.26 -5.72
CA ASP A 106 5.93 12.76 -6.82
C ASP A 106 6.75 11.53 -6.39
N MET A 107 7.29 11.54 -5.17
CA MET A 107 8.01 10.39 -4.61
C MET A 107 7.09 9.17 -4.38
N GLY A 108 5.88 9.39 -3.92
CA GLY A 108 4.89 8.32 -3.77
C GLY A 108 4.53 7.69 -5.12
N SER A 109 4.31 8.52 -6.15
CA SER A 109 4.07 8.07 -7.52
C SER A 109 5.28 7.33 -8.11
N ALA A 110 6.49 7.79 -7.84
CA ALA A 110 7.72 7.12 -8.27
C ALA A 110 7.87 5.74 -7.60
N ALA A 111 7.54 5.61 -6.33
CA ALA A 111 7.54 4.33 -5.64
C ALA A 111 6.57 3.33 -6.31
N GLN A 112 5.38 3.79 -6.69
CA GLN A 112 4.41 2.96 -7.42
C GLN A 112 4.92 2.56 -8.81
N PHE A 113 5.58 3.45 -9.52
CA PHE A 113 6.23 3.13 -10.79
C PHE A 113 7.25 2.01 -10.65
N VAL A 114 8.09 2.06 -9.61
CA VAL A 114 9.07 0.99 -9.30
C VAL A 114 8.36 -0.32 -8.97
N ALA A 115 7.28 -0.29 -8.19
CA ALA A 115 6.52 -1.50 -7.87
C ALA A 115 5.92 -2.17 -9.11
N LEU A 116 5.39 -1.39 -10.06
CA LEU A 116 4.92 -1.90 -11.35
C LEU A 116 6.07 -2.47 -12.20
N ALA A 117 7.23 -1.84 -12.21
CA ALA A 117 8.42 -2.36 -12.86
C ALA A 117 8.88 -3.70 -12.25
N ILE A 118 8.78 -3.85 -10.92
CA ILE A 118 9.07 -5.12 -10.24
C ILE A 118 8.12 -6.23 -10.71
N ILE A 119 6.81 -5.95 -10.84
CA ILE A 119 5.86 -6.93 -11.42
C ILE A 119 6.34 -7.32 -12.82
N PHE A 120 6.55 -6.33 -13.69
CA PHE A 120 6.91 -6.56 -15.07
C PHE A 120 8.18 -7.40 -15.21
N PHE A 121 9.28 -7.02 -14.56
CA PHE A 121 10.53 -7.74 -14.68
C PHE A 121 10.49 -9.12 -14.02
N THR A 122 9.83 -9.26 -12.87
CA THR A 122 9.70 -10.58 -12.21
C THR A 122 8.93 -11.55 -13.11
N TRP A 123 7.80 -11.13 -13.64
CA TRP A 123 7.01 -11.98 -14.55
C TRP A 123 7.75 -12.28 -15.84
N LEU A 124 8.41 -11.27 -16.43
CA LEU A 124 9.21 -11.45 -17.64
C LEU A 124 10.31 -12.48 -17.46
N LEU A 125 11.11 -12.36 -16.38
CA LEU A 125 12.23 -13.25 -16.10
C LEU A 125 11.80 -14.69 -15.78
N ILE A 126 10.61 -14.87 -15.22
CA ILE A 126 10.06 -16.19 -14.93
C ILE A 126 9.48 -16.85 -16.20
N LEU A 127 8.84 -16.08 -17.05
CA LEU A 127 8.09 -16.60 -18.20
C LEU A 127 8.92 -16.69 -19.50
N VAL A 128 9.99 -15.92 -19.58
CA VAL A 128 10.88 -15.92 -20.76
C VAL A 128 12.15 -16.69 -20.42
N PRO A 129 12.39 -17.85 -21.07
CA PRO A 129 13.56 -18.70 -20.82
C PRO A 129 14.88 -18.05 -21.29
#